data_10014768002bdef1f37ebac2326e4b16
#
_entry.id   10014768002bdef1f37ebac2326e4b16
#
_cell.length_a   1.000
_cell.length_b   1.000
_cell.length_c   1.000
_cell.angle_alpha   90.00
_cell.angle_beta   90.00
_cell.angle_gamma   90.00
#
_symmetry.space_group_name_H-M   'P 1'
#
loop_
_entity.id
_entity.type
_entity.pdbx_description
1 polymer ?
#
loop_
_entity_poly.entity_id
_entity_poly.type
_entity_poly.pdbx_seq_one_letter_code
_entity_poly.pdbx_strand_id
1 'polypeptide(L)'
;LARRWLILLLIPLYLYNLGSPGLVGPDEPRYASIGREMAASHDFITPRLDHQPWFEKPPLLYWMVALGRAVHLPDEWAARVPVALLSLAFLLFFLETLAAEFPVRVALAATAILATSAGWVAYSSVAVTDLPMAALFTAAMLIAMFDTRRDTGYIAGALLGLAILAKAFVPLVLFLPVFLISRGKRLTMIAGCLVVAVPWHALVWIRNGAPFWQDYFWKQQVARFFTPSLEHVQPFWYYVPVILAGLFPWTPLAGLFARRKTYDDVRVRFLVAWMIYALVFFSAARNKLPGYVLPLLPALAIVLAFGLDRTGVKRKWWLMASGLMLVALPAIAAGLPEALLAGLRRAPHVFLPGIPFVIVAGAAWWLAWRERSTLALAAVFGGAVIGLFYLKAKTYPALNERVSVRQFWRDHESDAANTCVADSVRREWRYGLNYYAARVLPPCSGPGQVEITEQSGKLELVTK
;
A
#
# COMPACT_ATOMS: atom_id res chain seq x y z
N LEU A 1 6.41 9.48 26.20
CA LEU A 1 7.31 10.24 25.32
C LEU A 1 8.33 9.30 24.63
N ALA A 2 9.08 8.48 25.37
CA ALA A 2 10.16 7.63 24.81
C ALA A 2 9.73 6.72 23.64
N ARG A 3 8.51 6.12 23.67
CA ARG A 3 8.03 5.23 22.61
C ARG A 3 7.71 5.94 21.29
N ARG A 4 7.40 7.25 21.31
CA ARG A 4 7.08 8.04 20.10
C ARG A 4 8.30 8.31 19.24
N TRP A 5 9.51 8.26 19.83
CA TRP A 5 10.77 8.39 19.06
C TRP A 5 10.86 7.36 17.91
N LEU A 6 10.25 6.16 18.09
CA LEU A 6 10.19 5.17 17.01
C LEU A 6 9.58 5.76 15.73
N ILE A 7 8.49 6.51 15.84
CA ILE A 7 7.81 7.11 14.69
C ILE A 7 8.62 8.26 14.09
N LEU A 8 9.23 9.09 14.95
CA LEU A 8 10.10 10.19 14.47
C LEU A 8 11.28 9.66 13.66
N LEU A 9 11.87 8.51 14.04
CA LEU A 9 12.91 7.85 13.28
C LEU A 9 12.44 7.30 11.92
N LEU A 10 11.14 7.06 11.76
CA LEU A 10 10.57 6.57 10.50
C LEU A 10 10.25 7.70 9.51
N ILE A 11 10.08 8.94 9.96
CA ILE A 11 9.76 10.07 9.06
C ILE A 11 10.77 10.17 7.91
N PRO A 12 12.11 10.22 8.16
CA PRO A 12 13.08 10.25 7.07
C PRO A 12 12.93 9.05 6.12
N LEU A 13 12.72 7.84 6.65
CA LEU A 13 12.58 6.63 5.83
C LEU A 13 11.39 6.70 4.88
N TYR A 14 10.25 7.18 5.37
CA TYR A 14 9.01 7.23 4.58
C TYR A 14 9.04 8.34 3.53
N LEU A 15 9.70 9.45 3.82
CA LEU A 15 9.81 10.58 2.90
C LEU A 15 11.05 10.49 2.00
N TYR A 16 12.08 9.71 2.38
CA TYR A 16 13.31 9.63 1.61
C TYR A 16 13.06 9.20 0.17
N ASN A 17 13.57 10.02 -0.74
CA ASN A 17 13.60 9.76 -2.18
C ASN A 17 12.22 9.50 -2.82
N LEU A 18 11.14 9.98 -2.19
CA LEU A 18 9.76 9.66 -2.57
C LEU A 18 9.38 10.17 -3.96
N GLY A 19 9.94 11.29 -4.39
CA GLY A 19 9.74 11.86 -5.73
C GLY A 19 10.78 11.42 -6.79
N SER A 20 11.76 10.58 -6.43
CA SER A 20 12.82 10.18 -7.37
C SER A 20 12.30 9.32 -8.52
N PRO A 21 11.51 8.25 -8.32
CA PRO A 21 10.89 7.59 -9.45
C PRO A 21 9.70 8.43 -9.94
N GLY A 22 9.55 8.56 -11.25
CA GLY A 22 8.30 9.05 -11.82
C GLY A 22 7.13 8.14 -11.43
N LEU A 23 5.90 8.54 -11.78
CA LEU A 23 4.72 7.73 -11.50
C LEU A 23 4.81 6.37 -12.20
N VAL A 24 4.43 5.29 -11.51
CA VAL A 24 4.65 3.92 -11.96
C VAL A 24 3.34 3.13 -12.08
N GLY A 25 3.33 2.19 -13.01
CA GLY A 25 2.18 1.33 -13.29
C GLY A 25 0.97 2.09 -13.87
N PRO A 26 -0.17 1.41 -14.03
CA PRO A 26 -1.35 2.04 -14.65
C PRO A 26 -2.14 2.89 -13.67
N ASP A 27 -2.08 2.59 -12.38
CA ASP A 27 -2.95 3.21 -11.37
C ASP A 27 -2.43 4.57 -10.89
N GLU A 28 -1.13 4.67 -10.60
CA GLU A 28 -0.57 5.87 -10.00
C GLU A 28 -0.68 7.12 -10.89
N PRO A 29 -0.27 7.10 -12.18
CA PRO A 29 -0.43 8.27 -13.05
C PRO A 29 -1.89 8.62 -13.29
N ARG A 30 -2.77 7.62 -13.40
CA ARG A 30 -4.21 7.82 -13.56
C ARG A 30 -4.84 8.51 -12.34
N TYR A 31 -4.53 8.05 -11.13
CA TYR A 31 -5.05 8.67 -9.90
C TYR A 31 -4.47 10.06 -9.66
N ALA A 32 -3.19 10.26 -10.01
CA ALA A 32 -2.55 11.56 -9.96
C ALA A 32 -3.19 12.55 -10.97
N SER A 33 -3.53 12.10 -12.20
CA SER A 33 -4.26 12.92 -13.18
C SER A 33 -5.61 13.37 -12.65
N ILE A 34 -6.41 12.45 -12.09
CA ILE A 34 -7.73 12.77 -11.55
C ILE A 34 -7.61 13.80 -10.41
N GLY A 35 -6.67 13.58 -9.46
CA GLY A 35 -6.46 14.53 -8.37
C GLY A 35 -5.97 15.91 -8.85
N ARG A 36 -5.15 15.95 -9.90
CA ARG A 36 -4.71 17.20 -10.55
C ARG A 36 -5.89 17.92 -11.20
N GLU A 37 -6.75 17.21 -11.92
CA GLU A 37 -7.95 17.79 -12.53
C GLU A 37 -8.94 18.32 -11.49
N MET A 38 -9.12 17.59 -10.37
CA MET A 38 -9.93 18.06 -9.24
C MET A 38 -9.38 19.36 -8.64
N ALA A 39 -8.06 19.45 -8.45
CA ALA A 39 -7.43 20.67 -7.95
C ALA A 39 -7.60 21.86 -8.90
N ALA A 40 -7.45 21.64 -10.21
CA ALA A 40 -7.54 22.67 -11.23
C ALA A 40 -8.99 23.15 -11.47
N SER A 41 -9.95 22.22 -11.46
CA SER A 41 -11.37 22.53 -11.71
C SER A 41 -12.14 22.95 -10.46
N HIS A 42 -11.60 22.74 -9.26
CA HIS A 42 -12.29 22.85 -7.98
C HIS A 42 -13.56 21.98 -7.88
N ASP A 43 -13.68 20.94 -8.72
CA ASP A 43 -14.77 19.97 -8.67
C ASP A 43 -14.36 18.73 -7.87
N PHE A 44 -14.66 18.72 -6.57
CA PHE A 44 -14.34 17.63 -5.65
C PHE A 44 -15.43 16.54 -5.60
N ILE A 45 -16.50 16.66 -6.40
CA ILE A 45 -17.61 15.72 -6.44
C ILE A 45 -17.44 14.71 -7.56
N THR A 46 -17.27 15.17 -8.81
CA THR A 46 -17.15 14.28 -9.98
C THR A 46 -15.69 14.05 -10.35
N PRO A 47 -15.11 12.86 -10.08
CA PRO A 47 -13.79 12.51 -10.57
C PRO A 47 -13.77 12.53 -12.10
N ARG A 48 -12.71 13.11 -12.68
CA ARG A 48 -12.52 13.13 -14.13
C ARG A 48 -11.13 12.64 -14.49
N LEU A 49 -11.06 11.87 -15.55
CA LEU A 49 -9.81 11.48 -16.20
C LEU A 49 -9.89 11.91 -17.66
N ASP A 50 -8.90 12.67 -18.09
CA ASP A 50 -8.87 13.24 -19.44
C ASP A 50 -10.18 14.03 -19.77
N HIS A 51 -10.63 14.83 -18.79
CA HIS A 51 -11.86 15.66 -18.79
C HIS A 51 -13.18 14.87 -18.82
N GLN A 52 -13.14 13.53 -18.85
CA GLN A 52 -14.34 12.69 -18.84
C GLN A 52 -14.64 12.17 -17.42
N PRO A 53 -15.91 12.07 -17.01
CA PRO A 53 -16.28 11.48 -15.73
C PRO A 53 -15.69 10.07 -15.59
N TRP A 54 -15.10 9.79 -14.40
CA TRP A 54 -14.41 8.54 -14.13
C TRP A 54 -14.82 7.94 -12.77
N PHE A 55 -15.58 6.89 -12.78
CA PHE A 55 -16.22 6.30 -11.58
C PHE A 55 -15.61 4.97 -11.13
N GLU A 56 -14.33 4.71 -11.40
CA GLU A 56 -13.70 3.46 -10.99
C GLU A 56 -13.51 3.35 -9.47
N LYS A 57 -13.12 4.43 -8.84
CA LYS A 57 -12.83 4.50 -7.39
C LYS A 57 -13.49 5.71 -6.75
N PRO A 58 -13.78 5.61 -5.42
CA PRO A 58 -14.24 6.76 -4.64
C PRO A 58 -13.10 7.80 -4.44
N PRO A 59 -13.42 9.01 -3.93
CA PRO A 59 -12.60 10.20 -4.13
C PRO A 59 -11.44 10.37 -3.15
N LEU A 60 -11.33 9.61 -2.06
CA LEU A 60 -10.41 9.94 -0.96
C LEU A 60 -8.97 10.14 -1.44
N LEU A 61 -8.45 9.22 -2.26
CA LEU A 61 -7.10 9.35 -2.79
C LEU A 61 -6.97 10.57 -3.71
N TYR A 62 -7.97 10.84 -4.53
CA TYR A 62 -7.97 12.01 -5.42
C TYR A 62 -7.96 13.32 -4.63
N TRP A 63 -8.74 13.38 -3.54
CA TRP A 63 -8.71 14.53 -2.61
C TRP A 63 -7.34 14.67 -1.94
N MET A 64 -6.68 13.56 -1.57
CA MET A 64 -5.34 13.60 -1.00
C MET A 64 -4.33 14.16 -2.00
N VAL A 65 -4.39 13.74 -3.27
CA VAL A 65 -3.54 14.28 -4.35
C VAL A 65 -3.85 15.75 -4.60
N ALA A 66 -5.12 16.12 -4.68
CA ALA A 66 -5.54 17.52 -4.86
C ALA A 66 -5.05 18.42 -3.73
N LEU A 67 -5.08 17.94 -2.48
CA LEU A 67 -4.49 18.64 -1.34
C LEU A 67 -2.97 18.84 -1.52
N GLY A 68 -2.24 17.80 -1.94
CA GLY A 68 -0.82 17.90 -2.24
C GLY A 68 -0.52 18.97 -3.32
N ARG A 69 -1.37 19.05 -4.34
CA ARG A 69 -1.29 20.10 -5.38
C ARG A 69 -1.62 21.49 -4.83
N ALA A 70 -2.65 21.61 -3.99
CA ALA A 70 -3.06 22.87 -3.38
C ALA A 70 -1.95 23.48 -2.49
N VAL A 71 -1.10 22.68 -1.88
CA VAL A 71 0.08 23.14 -1.13
C VAL A 71 1.36 23.21 -1.99
N HIS A 72 1.21 23.19 -3.31
CA HIS A 72 2.28 23.39 -4.31
C HIS A 72 3.42 22.35 -4.24
N LEU A 73 3.14 21.12 -3.81
CA LEU A 73 4.13 20.06 -3.90
C LEU A 73 4.41 19.69 -5.38
N PRO A 74 5.65 19.30 -5.71
CA PRO A 74 5.97 18.73 -7.02
C PRO A 74 5.10 17.52 -7.35
N ASP A 75 4.95 17.20 -8.61
CA ASP A 75 4.00 16.20 -9.12
C ASP A 75 3.96 14.86 -8.36
N GLU A 76 5.10 14.17 -8.27
CA GLU A 76 5.18 12.89 -7.57
C GLU A 76 5.02 13.04 -6.05
N TRP A 77 5.50 14.16 -5.50
CA TRP A 77 5.33 14.47 -4.08
C TRP A 77 3.87 14.77 -3.75
N ALA A 78 3.18 15.52 -4.60
CA ALA A 78 1.75 15.82 -4.42
C ALA A 78 0.91 14.54 -4.35
N ALA A 79 1.27 13.53 -5.14
CA ALA A 79 0.59 12.25 -5.13
C ALA A 79 0.94 11.38 -3.90
N ARG A 80 2.22 11.31 -3.53
CA ARG A 80 2.73 10.31 -2.57
C ARG A 80 2.83 10.79 -1.12
N VAL A 81 3.16 12.08 -0.89
CA VAL A 81 3.33 12.60 0.48
C VAL A 81 2.09 12.43 1.34
N PRO A 82 0.87 12.76 0.87
CA PRO A 82 -0.32 12.56 1.69
C PRO A 82 -0.53 11.09 2.11
N VAL A 83 -0.18 10.13 1.24
CA VAL A 83 -0.24 8.68 1.54
C VAL A 83 0.80 8.30 2.59
N ALA A 84 2.05 8.77 2.44
CA ALA A 84 3.12 8.52 3.39
C ALA A 84 2.81 9.12 4.78
N LEU A 85 2.26 10.34 4.82
CA LEU A 85 1.86 10.99 6.08
C LEU A 85 0.70 10.25 6.75
N LEU A 86 -0.30 9.79 5.99
CA LEU A 86 -1.37 8.95 6.54
C LEU A 86 -0.82 7.65 7.13
N SER A 87 0.14 7.03 6.46
CA SER A 87 0.82 5.84 6.98
C SER A 87 1.54 6.10 8.30
N LEU A 88 2.30 7.20 8.40
CA LEU A 88 2.99 7.59 9.63
C LEU A 88 2.00 7.92 10.77
N ALA A 89 0.92 8.64 10.47
CA ALA A 89 -0.14 8.93 11.44
C ALA A 89 -0.80 7.63 11.93
N PHE A 90 -1.07 6.70 11.03
CA PHE A 90 -1.60 5.38 11.38
C PHE A 90 -0.62 4.59 12.25
N LEU A 91 0.68 4.56 11.93
CA LEU A 91 1.70 3.86 12.74
C LEU A 91 1.79 4.44 14.16
N LEU A 92 1.67 5.76 14.32
CA LEU A 92 1.59 6.39 15.64
C LEU A 92 0.33 5.96 16.39
N PHE A 93 -0.83 6.02 15.73
CA PHE A 93 -2.10 5.54 16.29
C PHE A 93 -2.02 4.06 16.70
N PHE A 94 -1.46 3.22 15.83
CA PHE A 94 -1.28 1.79 16.04
C PHE A 94 -0.41 1.51 17.27
N LEU A 95 0.73 2.20 17.40
CA LEU A 95 1.61 2.09 18.56
C LEU A 95 0.90 2.47 19.87
N GLU A 96 0.21 3.62 19.88
CA GLU A 96 -0.44 4.12 21.11
C GLU A 96 -1.60 3.20 21.52
N THR A 97 -2.41 2.75 20.55
CA THR A 97 -3.52 1.83 20.80
C THR A 97 -3.01 0.49 21.34
N LEU A 98 -1.98 -0.09 20.71
CA LEU A 98 -1.44 -1.36 21.17
C LEU A 98 -0.74 -1.25 22.53
N ALA A 99 -0.11 -0.11 22.84
CA ALA A 99 0.55 0.10 24.12
C ALA A 99 -0.43 0.31 25.29
N ALA A 100 -1.69 0.63 24.99
CA ALA A 100 -2.78 0.64 25.97
C ALA A 100 -3.31 -0.77 26.26
N GLU A 101 -3.26 -1.67 25.27
CA GLU A 101 -3.90 -2.99 25.33
C GLU A 101 -2.94 -4.15 25.62
N PHE A 102 -1.69 -4.03 25.19
CA PHE A 102 -0.66 -5.06 25.32
C PHE A 102 0.58 -4.53 26.04
N PRO A 103 1.43 -5.40 26.58
CA PRO A 103 2.74 -4.96 27.09
C PRO A 103 3.48 -4.09 26.07
N VAL A 104 4.09 -2.99 26.50
CA VAL A 104 4.76 -2.01 25.64
C VAL A 104 5.77 -2.68 24.69
N ARG A 105 6.46 -3.75 25.14
CA ARG A 105 7.38 -4.52 24.28
C ARG A 105 6.68 -5.19 23.08
N VAL A 106 5.41 -5.64 23.25
CA VAL A 106 4.60 -6.20 22.17
C VAL A 106 4.16 -5.10 21.20
N ALA A 107 3.71 -3.94 21.74
CA ALA A 107 3.33 -2.80 20.93
C ALA A 107 4.49 -2.27 20.08
N LEU A 108 5.68 -2.11 20.68
CA LEU A 108 6.89 -1.70 19.96
C LEU A 108 7.30 -2.73 18.90
N ALA A 109 7.25 -4.02 19.22
CA ALA A 109 7.58 -5.08 18.26
C ALA A 109 6.58 -5.11 17.09
N ALA A 110 5.27 -5.04 17.35
CA ALA A 110 4.25 -5.02 16.31
C ALA A 110 4.42 -3.81 15.38
N THR A 111 4.66 -2.62 15.96
CA THR A 111 4.87 -1.40 15.17
C THR A 111 6.16 -1.48 14.37
N ALA A 112 7.27 -1.97 14.94
CA ALA A 112 8.53 -2.15 14.23
C ALA A 112 8.39 -3.14 13.07
N ILE A 113 7.73 -4.28 13.29
CA ILE A 113 7.43 -5.29 12.27
C ILE A 113 6.63 -4.65 11.13
N LEU A 114 5.51 -3.99 11.44
CA LEU A 114 4.65 -3.38 10.42
C LEU A 114 5.39 -2.28 9.65
N ALA A 115 6.01 -1.34 10.36
CA ALA A 115 6.65 -0.16 9.80
C ALA A 115 7.86 -0.47 8.90
N THR A 116 8.44 -1.65 9.01
CA THR A 116 9.58 -2.09 8.18
C THR A 116 9.26 -3.32 7.33
N SER A 117 8.02 -3.78 7.30
CA SER A 117 7.56 -4.81 6.36
C SER A 117 7.53 -4.26 4.94
N ALA A 118 8.12 -5.01 4.00
CA ALA A 118 8.25 -4.59 2.60
C ALA A 118 6.90 -4.18 1.98
N GLY A 119 5.84 -4.94 2.23
CA GLY A 119 4.49 -4.65 1.72
C GLY A 119 3.96 -3.31 2.23
N TRP A 120 4.10 -3.03 3.53
CA TRP A 120 3.62 -1.77 4.10
C TRP A 120 4.40 -0.56 3.58
N VAL A 121 5.74 -0.66 3.55
CA VAL A 121 6.61 0.43 3.06
C VAL A 121 6.42 0.69 1.57
N ALA A 122 6.28 -0.36 0.76
CA ALA A 122 6.04 -0.21 -0.68
C ALA A 122 4.74 0.55 -0.95
N TYR A 123 3.63 0.14 -0.32
CA TYR A 123 2.34 0.82 -0.49
C TYR A 123 2.27 2.20 0.18
N SER A 124 3.14 2.49 1.14
CA SER A 124 3.30 3.85 1.70
C SER A 124 4.06 4.81 0.78
N SER A 125 4.69 4.29 -0.27
CA SER A 125 5.57 5.04 -1.18
C SER A 125 4.95 5.26 -2.57
N VAL A 126 3.70 4.83 -2.79
CA VAL A 126 2.97 4.96 -4.06
C VAL A 126 1.56 5.50 -3.83
N ALA A 127 1.05 6.27 -4.79
CA ALA A 127 -0.28 6.87 -4.70
C ALA A 127 -1.36 5.91 -5.23
N VAL A 128 -1.70 4.91 -4.41
CA VAL A 128 -2.77 3.94 -4.68
C VAL A 128 -3.74 3.83 -3.50
N THR A 129 -4.95 3.35 -3.75
CA THR A 129 -6.05 3.34 -2.78
C THR A 129 -5.88 2.32 -1.65
N ASP A 130 -4.94 1.38 -1.80
CA ASP A 130 -4.76 0.24 -0.89
C ASP A 130 -4.30 0.65 0.51
N LEU A 131 -3.28 1.51 0.60
CA LEU A 131 -2.78 1.96 1.90
C LEU A 131 -3.80 2.83 2.65
N PRO A 132 -4.40 3.88 2.05
CA PRO A 132 -5.42 4.65 2.73
C PRO A 132 -6.56 3.77 3.27
N MET A 133 -7.04 2.84 2.47
CA MET A 133 -8.06 1.89 2.90
C MET A 133 -7.58 1.02 4.07
N ALA A 134 -6.40 0.41 3.96
CA ALA A 134 -5.87 -0.50 4.99
C ALA A 134 -5.62 0.20 6.32
N ALA A 135 -5.06 1.42 6.30
CA ALA A 135 -4.79 2.21 7.49
C ALA A 135 -6.09 2.63 8.22
N LEU A 136 -7.03 3.23 7.49
CA LEU A 136 -8.30 3.71 8.04
C LEU A 136 -9.19 2.56 8.52
N PHE A 137 -9.28 1.50 7.74
CA PHE A 137 -9.99 0.28 8.09
C PHE A 137 -9.43 -0.34 9.38
N THR A 138 -8.10 -0.51 9.47
CA THR A 138 -7.48 -1.10 10.66
C THR A 138 -7.67 -0.19 11.88
N ALA A 139 -7.58 1.13 11.73
CA ALA A 139 -7.85 2.06 12.83
C ALA A 139 -9.30 1.93 13.32
N ALA A 140 -10.29 1.84 12.41
CA ALA A 140 -11.68 1.57 12.75
C ALA A 140 -11.84 0.24 13.51
N MET A 141 -11.19 -0.82 13.03
CA MET A 141 -11.23 -2.15 13.64
C MET A 141 -10.65 -2.14 15.06
N LEU A 142 -9.49 -1.53 15.27
CA LEU A 142 -8.84 -1.48 16.59
C LEU A 142 -9.66 -0.68 17.61
N ILE A 143 -10.24 0.46 17.23
CA ILE A 143 -11.16 1.23 18.09
C ILE A 143 -12.41 0.41 18.42
N ALA A 144 -12.99 -0.26 17.44
CA ALA A 144 -14.17 -1.07 17.65
C ALA A 144 -13.91 -2.26 18.59
N MET A 145 -12.71 -2.86 18.52
CA MET A 145 -12.34 -4.02 19.32
C MET A 145 -11.89 -3.66 20.74
N PHE A 146 -11.08 -2.62 20.90
CA PHE A 146 -10.35 -2.38 22.14
C PHE A 146 -10.97 -1.29 23.00
N ASP A 147 -11.50 -0.23 22.42
CA ASP A 147 -12.17 0.80 23.21
C ASP A 147 -13.58 0.32 23.60
N THR A 148 -13.93 0.42 24.87
CA THR A 148 -15.24 -0.03 25.38
C THR A 148 -16.30 1.07 25.42
N ARG A 149 -15.92 2.33 25.25
CA ARG A 149 -16.84 3.48 25.29
C ARG A 149 -17.76 3.47 24.08
N ARG A 150 -19.04 3.77 24.30
CA ARG A 150 -20.06 3.74 23.24
C ARG A 150 -19.86 4.84 22.21
N ASP A 151 -19.43 6.02 22.63
CA ASP A 151 -19.20 7.20 21.80
C ASP A 151 -18.05 7.02 20.80
N THR A 152 -17.03 6.21 21.13
CA THR A 152 -15.96 5.88 20.19
C THR A 152 -16.44 5.08 18.98
N GLY A 153 -17.65 4.55 19.00
CA GLY A 153 -18.31 3.99 17.84
C GLY A 153 -18.49 4.99 16.70
N TYR A 154 -18.75 6.28 16.99
CA TYR A 154 -18.81 7.30 15.94
C TYR A 154 -17.46 7.46 15.22
N ILE A 155 -16.37 7.44 15.96
CA ILE A 155 -15.01 7.55 15.41
C ILE A 155 -14.68 6.31 14.58
N ALA A 156 -14.94 5.11 15.10
CA ALA A 156 -14.73 3.87 14.35
C ALA A 156 -15.57 3.85 13.07
N GLY A 157 -16.83 4.28 13.14
CA GLY A 157 -17.72 4.42 11.98
C GLY A 157 -17.20 5.45 10.96
N ALA A 158 -16.76 6.62 11.41
CA ALA A 158 -16.22 7.66 10.54
C ALA A 158 -14.96 7.18 9.80
N LEU A 159 -14.05 6.51 10.50
CA LEU A 159 -12.86 5.90 9.88
C LEU A 159 -13.23 4.80 8.87
N LEU A 160 -14.25 3.99 9.17
CA LEU A 160 -14.79 3.01 8.22
C LEU A 160 -15.40 3.71 7.01
N GLY A 161 -16.13 4.81 7.19
CA GLY A 161 -16.65 5.66 6.12
C GLY A 161 -15.53 6.22 5.22
N LEU A 162 -14.44 6.70 5.81
CA LEU A 162 -13.25 7.12 5.06
C LEU A 162 -12.59 5.95 4.32
N ALA A 163 -12.55 4.75 4.90
CA ALA A 163 -12.04 3.55 4.22
C ALA A 163 -12.92 3.18 3.01
N ILE A 164 -14.25 3.36 3.11
CA ILE A 164 -15.18 3.22 1.98
C ILE A 164 -14.87 4.26 0.91
N LEU A 165 -14.64 5.52 1.29
CA LEU A 165 -14.24 6.58 0.35
C LEU A 165 -12.84 6.37 -0.24
N ALA A 166 -12.02 5.46 0.30
CA ALA A 166 -10.75 5.05 -0.30
C ALA A 166 -10.93 3.92 -1.33
N LYS A 167 -11.72 2.87 -1.01
CA LYS A 167 -11.78 1.66 -1.84
C LYS A 167 -13.15 0.99 -1.90
N ALA A 168 -14.20 1.78 -1.93
CA ALA A 168 -15.60 1.33 -2.03
C ALA A 168 -16.02 0.36 -0.91
N PHE A 169 -16.81 -0.67 -1.21
CA PHE A 169 -17.53 -1.47 -0.21
C PHE A 169 -16.73 -2.62 0.40
N VAL A 170 -15.52 -2.92 -0.08
CA VAL A 170 -14.65 -3.98 0.48
C VAL A 170 -14.44 -3.83 1.99
N PRO A 171 -14.19 -2.61 2.55
CA PRO A 171 -14.08 -2.43 3.99
C PRO A 171 -15.31 -2.89 4.79
N LEU A 172 -16.52 -2.77 4.26
CA LEU A 172 -17.74 -3.23 4.94
C LEU A 172 -17.76 -4.74 5.13
N VAL A 173 -17.39 -5.48 4.06
CA VAL A 173 -17.31 -6.94 4.13
C VAL A 173 -16.29 -7.37 5.15
N LEU A 174 -15.09 -6.79 5.11
CA LEU A 174 -14.01 -7.12 6.06
C LEU A 174 -14.36 -6.74 7.51
N PHE A 175 -15.16 -5.68 7.70
CA PHE A 175 -15.55 -5.20 9.03
C PHE A 175 -16.66 -6.03 9.67
N LEU A 176 -17.36 -6.86 8.92
CA LEU A 176 -18.52 -7.62 9.41
C LEU A 176 -18.24 -8.42 10.69
N PRO A 177 -17.17 -9.22 10.83
CA PRO A 177 -16.90 -9.94 12.07
C PRO A 177 -16.69 -9.00 13.27
N VAL A 178 -16.01 -7.86 13.06
CA VAL A 178 -15.77 -6.84 14.09
C VAL A 178 -17.09 -6.19 14.52
N PHE A 179 -17.95 -5.83 13.55
CA PHE A 179 -19.27 -5.28 13.79
C PHE A 179 -20.15 -6.22 14.63
N LEU A 180 -20.08 -7.54 14.35
CA LEU A 180 -20.88 -8.54 15.06
C LEU A 180 -20.48 -8.68 16.54
N ILE A 181 -19.20 -8.54 16.89
CA ILE A 181 -18.75 -8.57 18.29
C ILE A 181 -18.97 -7.26 19.04
N SER A 182 -19.02 -6.12 18.32
CA SER A 182 -19.11 -4.77 18.91
C SER A 182 -20.56 -4.34 19.24
N ARG A 183 -21.33 -5.20 19.92
CA ARG A 183 -22.78 -5.03 20.13
C ARG A 183 -23.19 -3.66 20.67
N GLY A 184 -22.48 -3.15 21.67
CA GLY A 184 -22.81 -1.87 22.33
C GLY A 184 -22.57 -0.61 21.50
N LYS A 185 -21.84 -0.72 20.36
CA LYS A 185 -21.44 0.42 19.52
C LYS A 185 -22.06 0.40 18.12
N ARG A 186 -22.82 -0.60 17.75
CA ARG A 186 -23.31 -0.79 16.37
C ARG A 186 -24.01 0.44 15.80
N LEU A 187 -24.93 1.03 16.56
CA LEU A 187 -25.69 2.20 16.09
C LEU A 187 -24.77 3.42 15.88
N THR A 188 -23.85 3.67 16.81
CA THR A 188 -22.91 4.79 16.69
C THR A 188 -21.92 4.56 15.54
N MET A 189 -21.47 3.32 15.30
CA MET A 189 -20.64 2.98 14.13
C MET A 189 -21.40 3.17 12.81
N ILE A 190 -22.66 2.75 12.73
CA ILE A 190 -23.48 2.99 11.54
C ILE A 190 -23.63 4.49 11.31
N ALA A 191 -24.00 5.26 12.33
CA ALA A 191 -24.19 6.70 12.21
C ALA A 191 -22.89 7.40 11.76
N GLY A 192 -21.74 7.11 12.39
CA GLY A 192 -20.46 7.66 12.00
C GLY A 192 -20.06 7.32 10.55
N CYS A 193 -20.31 6.07 10.13
CA CYS A 193 -20.04 5.62 8.77
C CYS A 193 -20.92 6.33 7.74
N LEU A 194 -22.22 6.43 8.01
CA LEU A 194 -23.16 7.09 7.10
C LEU A 194 -22.88 8.60 6.95
N VAL A 195 -22.56 9.30 8.04
CA VAL A 195 -22.22 10.73 8.01
C VAL A 195 -21.02 11.00 7.10
N VAL A 196 -20.06 10.10 7.02
CA VAL A 196 -18.85 10.29 6.20
C VAL A 196 -19.02 9.73 4.79
N ALA A 197 -19.56 8.52 4.63
CA ALA A 197 -19.61 7.87 3.33
C ALA A 197 -20.75 8.38 2.44
N VAL A 198 -21.94 8.62 2.99
CA VAL A 198 -23.15 8.92 2.20
C VAL A 198 -23.08 10.26 1.47
N PRO A 199 -22.57 11.38 2.05
CA PRO A 199 -22.64 12.67 1.38
C PRO A 199 -22.02 12.66 -0.02
N TRP A 200 -20.80 12.12 -0.17
CA TRP A 200 -20.18 12.07 -1.49
C TRP A 200 -20.94 11.17 -2.46
N HIS A 201 -21.35 9.97 -2.03
CA HIS A 201 -22.10 9.04 -2.89
C HIS A 201 -23.44 9.62 -3.35
N ALA A 202 -24.12 10.35 -2.47
CA ALA A 202 -25.39 11.02 -2.80
C ALA A 202 -25.14 12.17 -3.80
N LEU A 203 -24.15 13.03 -3.54
CA LEU A 203 -23.87 14.18 -4.39
C LEU A 203 -23.41 13.76 -5.79
N VAL A 204 -22.51 12.77 -5.90
CA VAL A 204 -22.05 12.30 -7.20
C VAL A 204 -23.17 11.60 -7.99
N TRP A 205 -24.07 10.88 -7.30
CA TRP A 205 -25.24 10.26 -7.93
C TRP A 205 -26.25 11.30 -8.40
N ILE A 206 -26.61 12.27 -7.57
CA ILE A 206 -27.53 13.35 -7.96
C ILE A 206 -27.00 14.11 -9.18
N ARG A 207 -25.69 14.33 -9.26
CA ARG A 207 -25.05 15.09 -10.33
C ARG A 207 -24.86 14.31 -11.63
N ASN A 208 -24.55 13.01 -11.55
CA ASN A 208 -24.15 12.20 -12.72
C ASN A 208 -25.18 11.10 -13.07
N GLY A 209 -26.15 10.80 -12.21
CA GLY A 209 -27.25 9.88 -12.50
C GLY A 209 -26.84 8.44 -12.80
N ALA A 210 -27.50 7.82 -13.79
CA ALA A 210 -27.33 6.42 -14.15
C ALA A 210 -25.89 6.01 -14.54
N PRO A 211 -25.08 6.79 -15.27
CA PRO A 211 -23.69 6.47 -15.59
C PRO A 211 -22.84 6.19 -14.36
N PHE A 212 -22.99 6.99 -13.29
CA PHE A 212 -22.29 6.74 -12.03
C PHE A 212 -22.68 5.38 -11.45
N TRP A 213 -23.99 5.07 -11.37
CA TRP A 213 -24.45 3.83 -10.78
C TRP A 213 -23.98 2.59 -11.56
N GLN A 214 -24.06 2.65 -12.89
CA GLN A 214 -23.67 1.55 -13.77
C GLN A 214 -22.16 1.27 -13.69
N ASP A 215 -21.32 2.31 -13.78
CA ASP A 215 -19.88 2.14 -13.75
C ASP A 215 -19.37 1.82 -12.34
N TYR A 216 -19.71 2.66 -11.35
CA TYR A 216 -19.17 2.54 -10.01
C TYR A 216 -19.66 1.30 -9.27
N PHE A 217 -20.98 1.08 -9.25
CA PHE A 217 -21.54 -0.01 -8.46
C PHE A 217 -21.56 -1.32 -9.25
N TRP A 218 -22.23 -1.35 -10.40
CA TRP A 218 -22.40 -2.60 -11.13
C TRP A 218 -21.09 -3.13 -11.70
N LYS A 219 -20.42 -2.35 -12.54
CA LYS A 219 -19.22 -2.78 -13.26
C LYS A 219 -18.03 -3.00 -12.30
N GLN A 220 -17.76 -2.05 -11.39
CA GLN A 220 -16.56 -2.09 -10.56
C GLN A 220 -16.72 -2.90 -9.27
N GLN A 221 -17.92 -3.09 -8.73
CA GLN A 221 -18.12 -3.85 -7.49
C GLN A 221 -18.67 -5.25 -7.77
N VAL A 222 -19.75 -5.36 -8.57
CA VAL A 222 -20.43 -6.64 -8.79
C VAL A 222 -19.75 -7.44 -9.91
N ALA A 223 -19.70 -6.92 -11.13
CA ALA A 223 -19.15 -7.65 -12.27
C ALA A 223 -17.67 -8.01 -12.07
N ARG A 224 -16.86 -7.08 -11.53
CA ARG A 224 -15.44 -7.32 -11.25
C ARG A 224 -15.18 -8.49 -10.29
N PHE A 225 -16.07 -8.74 -9.32
CA PHE A 225 -15.92 -9.85 -8.37
C PHE A 225 -16.23 -11.20 -9.03
N PHE A 226 -17.23 -11.25 -9.88
CA PHE A 226 -17.76 -12.50 -10.43
C PHE A 226 -17.22 -12.85 -11.83
N THR A 227 -16.71 -11.88 -12.59
CA THR A 227 -16.25 -12.10 -13.97
C THR A 227 -14.73 -12.03 -14.10
N PRO A 228 -14.11 -12.73 -15.07
CA PRO A 228 -12.66 -12.68 -15.33
C PRO A 228 -12.25 -11.44 -16.15
N SER A 229 -13.03 -10.38 -16.16
CA SER A 229 -12.95 -9.22 -17.06
C SER A 229 -11.63 -8.42 -17.03
N LEU A 230 -10.69 -8.72 -16.11
CA LEU A 230 -9.47 -7.93 -15.89
C LEU A 230 -8.16 -8.71 -16.06
N GLU A 231 -8.19 -9.94 -16.60
CA GLU A 231 -6.99 -10.76 -16.86
C GLU A 231 -6.04 -11.01 -15.65
N HIS A 232 -6.45 -10.64 -14.42
CA HIS A 232 -5.68 -10.88 -13.20
C HIS A 232 -6.08 -12.17 -12.48
N VAL A 233 -6.37 -13.22 -13.27
CA VAL A 233 -6.75 -14.53 -12.71
C VAL A 233 -5.52 -15.17 -12.08
N GLN A 234 -5.62 -15.46 -10.79
CA GLN A 234 -4.56 -16.07 -10.01
C GLN A 234 -5.10 -17.27 -9.21
N PRO A 235 -4.24 -18.26 -8.90
CA PRO A 235 -4.64 -19.45 -8.16
C PRO A 235 -5.14 -19.10 -6.74
N PHE A 236 -5.90 -20.01 -6.12
CA PHE A 236 -6.46 -19.80 -4.78
C PHE A 236 -5.41 -19.46 -3.72
N TRP A 237 -4.25 -20.08 -3.77
CA TRP A 237 -3.14 -19.90 -2.83
C TRP A 237 -2.26 -18.66 -3.09
N TYR A 238 -2.58 -17.87 -4.09
CA TYR A 238 -1.80 -16.70 -4.54
C TYR A 238 -1.37 -15.76 -3.40
N TYR A 239 -2.23 -15.54 -2.42
CA TYR A 239 -1.94 -14.61 -1.33
C TYR A 239 -0.93 -15.14 -0.32
N VAL A 240 -0.66 -16.44 -0.24
CA VAL A 240 0.34 -16.99 0.69
C VAL A 240 1.73 -16.43 0.38
N PRO A 241 2.29 -16.60 -0.83
CA PRO A 241 3.59 -16.00 -1.17
C PRO A 241 3.58 -14.47 -1.14
N VAL A 242 2.46 -13.81 -1.48
CA VAL A 242 2.33 -12.35 -1.41
C VAL A 242 2.47 -11.85 0.03
N ILE A 243 1.81 -12.50 0.98
CA ILE A 243 1.91 -12.14 2.41
C ILE A 243 3.32 -12.38 2.93
N LEU A 244 3.93 -13.53 2.59
CA LEU A 244 5.30 -13.85 3.01
C LEU A 244 6.32 -12.85 2.45
N ALA A 245 6.19 -12.46 1.19
CA ALA A 245 7.01 -11.41 0.59
C ALA A 245 6.74 -10.03 1.22
N GLY A 246 5.47 -9.72 1.48
CA GLY A 246 5.05 -8.48 2.14
C GLY A 246 5.57 -8.34 3.57
N LEU A 247 5.79 -9.44 4.27
CA LEU A 247 6.36 -9.46 5.63
C LEU A 247 7.89 -9.30 5.65
N PHE A 248 8.59 -9.41 4.52
CA PHE A 248 10.04 -9.27 4.51
C PHE A 248 10.50 -8.00 5.27
N PRO A 249 11.54 -8.07 6.15
CA PRO A 249 12.40 -9.21 6.48
C PRO A 249 11.86 -10.09 7.62
N TRP A 250 10.65 -9.85 8.11
CA TRP A 250 10.03 -10.56 9.24
C TRP A 250 9.38 -11.90 8.85
N THR A 251 9.52 -12.31 7.59
CA THR A 251 8.94 -13.56 7.05
C THR A 251 9.21 -14.79 7.92
N PRO A 252 10.41 -15.01 8.53
CA PRO A 252 10.64 -16.16 9.39
C PRO A 252 9.68 -16.23 10.58
N LEU A 253 9.19 -15.08 11.08
CA LEU A 253 8.24 -15.06 12.19
C LEU A 253 6.91 -15.75 11.87
N ALA A 254 6.58 -15.95 10.59
CA ALA A 254 5.38 -16.71 10.19
C ALA A 254 5.35 -18.11 10.80
N GLY A 255 6.51 -18.72 11.09
CA GLY A 255 6.58 -19.99 11.81
C GLY A 255 6.02 -19.94 13.25
N LEU A 256 5.79 -18.76 13.82
CA LEU A 256 5.14 -18.60 15.12
C LEU A 256 3.68 -19.02 15.11
N PHE A 257 3.02 -19.06 13.94
CA PHE A 257 1.66 -19.63 13.81
C PHE A 257 1.58 -21.11 14.19
N ALA A 258 2.67 -21.88 14.11
CA ALA A 258 2.69 -23.27 14.56
C ALA A 258 2.76 -23.41 16.09
N ARG A 259 2.89 -22.33 16.86
CA ARG A 259 3.09 -22.37 18.31
C ARG A 259 1.79 -22.10 19.04
N ARG A 260 1.36 -23.05 19.89
CA ARG A 260 0.12 -22.93 20.70
C ARG A 260 0.11 -21.67 21.56
N LYS A 261 1.24 -21.29 22.16
CA LYS A 261 1.35 -20.08 23.03
C LYS A 261 1.07 -18.76 22.30
N THR A 262 1.08 -18.74 20.97
CA THR A 262 0.66 -17.58 20.18
C THR A 262 -0.83 -17.29 20.34
N TYR A 263 -1.61 -18.31 20.71
CA TYR A 263 -3.08 -18.21 20.83
C TYR A 263 -3.59 -18.10 22.28
N ASP A 264 -2.73 -17.81 23.25
CA ASP A 264 -3.12 -17.71 24.66
C ASP A 264 -4.09 -16.53 24.93
N ASP A 265 -4.01 -15.46 24.12
CA ASP A 265 -4.87 -14.26 24.25
C ASP A 265 -6.08 -14.35 23.31
N VAL A 266 -7.27 -14.07 23.84
CA VAL A 266 -8.53 -14.10 23.07
C VAL A 266 -8.54 -13.08 21.92
N ARG A 267 -7.91 -11.92 22.10
CA ARG A 267 -7.81 -10.87 21.09
C ARG A 267 -6.96 -11.36 19.91
N VAL A 268 -5.87 -12.06 20.18
CA VAL A 268 -5.00 -12.67 19.16
C VAL A 268 -5.73 -13.78 18.42
N ARG A 269 -6.51 -14.62 19.13
CA ARG A 269 -7.36 -15.64 18.47
C ARG A 269 -8.38 -15.03 17.53
N PHE A 270 -9.01 -13.92 17.95
CA PHE A 270 -9.94 -13.19 17.10
C PHE A 270 -9.25 -12.64 15.86
N LEU A 271 -8.08 -12.00 16.00
CA LEU A 271 -7.31 -11.48 14.87
C LEU A 271 -6.95 -12.57 13.87
N VAL A 272 -6.54 -13.75 14.35
CA VAL A 272 -6.23 -14.91 13.48
C VAL A 272 -7.49 -15.39 12.76
N ALA A 273 -8.61 -15.55 13.46
CA ALA A 273 -9.87 -15.94 12.84
C ALA A 273 -10.34 -14.92 11.79
N TRP A 274 -10.21 -13.62 12.10
CA TRP A 274 -10.50 -12.54 11.17
C TRP A 274 -9.58 -12.57 9.94
N MET A 275 -8.27 -12.81 10.12
CA MET A 275 -7.34 -12.94 8.99
C MET A 275 -7.69 -14.11 8.08
N ILE A 276 -8.09 -15.25 8.66
CA ILE A 276 -8.56 -16.42 7.87
C ILE A 276 -9.80 -16.04 7.07
N TYR A 277 -10.79 -15.38 7.71
CA TYR A 277 -11.98 -14.88 7.03
C TYR A 277 -11.63 -13.96 5.85
N ALA A 278 -10.78 -12.96 6.08
CA ALA A 278 -10.36 -12.00 5.05
C ALA A 278 -9.57 -12.70 3.91
N LEU A 279 -8.69 -13.66 4.26
CA LEU A 279 -7.93 -14.42 3.29
C LEU A 279 -8.83 -15.30 2.42
N VAL A 280 -9.82 -15.99 3.01
CA VAL A 280 -10.82 -16.78 2.29
C VAL A 280 -11.62 -15.88 1.35
N PHE A 281 -12.09 -14.72 1.83
CA PHE A 281 -12.83 -13.75 1.02
C PHE A 281 -12.03 -13.31 -0.21
N PHE A 282 -10.79 -12.88 -0.04
CA PHE A 282 -9.96 -12.45 -1.17
C PHE A 282 -9.54 -13.61 -2.08
N SER A 283 -9.31 -14.81 -1.52
CA SER A 283 -8.95 -15.99 -2.30
C SER A 283 -10.11 -16.51 -3.16
N ALA A 284 -11.35 -16.28 -2.74
CA ALA A 284 -12.55 -16.63 -3.50
C ALA A 284 -12.76 -15.71 -4.72
N ALA A 285 -12.23 -14.46 -4.70
CA ALA A 285 -12.31 -13.57 -5.84
C ALA A 285 -11.47 -14.11 -7.01
N ARG A 286 -11.98 -13.98 -8.24
CA ARG A 286 -11.26 -14.41 -9.46
C ARG A 286 -10.08 -13.49 -9.75
N ASN A 287 -10.30 -12.19 -9.71
CA ASN A 287 -9.25 -11.19 -9.95
C ASN A 287 -8.52 -10.90 -8.65
N LYS A 288 -7.20 -11.11 -8.62
CA LYS A 288 -6.37 -10.97 -7.43
C LYS A 288 -5.21 -10.01 -7.67
N LEU A 289 -5.08 -9.00 -6.80
CA LEU A 289 -3.96 -8.07 -6.79
C LEU A 289 -3.23 -8.14 -5.44
N PRO A 290 -1.90 -7.94 -5.40
CA PRO A 290 -1.13 -8.02 -4.16
C PRO A 290 -1.64 -7.08 -3.06
N GLY A 291 -2.11 -5.88 -3.42
CA GLY A 291 -2.60 -4.87 -2.48
C GLY A 291 -3.86 -5.27 -1.70
N TYR A 292 -4.62 -6.27 -2.16
CA TYR A 292 -5.85 -6.67 -1.47
C TYR A 292 -5.62 -7.21 -0.06
N VAL A 293 -4.46 -7.83 0.19
CA VAL A 293 -4.11 -8.37 1.51
C VAL A 293 -3.38 -7.37 2.42
N LEU A 294 -3.20 -6.14 1.97
CA LEU A 294 -2.55 -5.10 2.79
C LEU A 294 -3.24 -4.89 4.16
N PRO A 295 -4.59 -4.90 4.29
CA PRO A 295 -5.26 -4.80 5.59
C PRO A 295 -4.92 -5.91 6.59
N LEU A 296 -4.38 -7.04 6.13
CA LEU A 296 -3.98 -8.15 7.01
C LEU A 296 -2.64 -7.88 7.69
N LEU A 297 -1.76 -7.05 7.12
CA LEU A 297 -0.41 -6.82 7.65
C LEU A 297 -0.41 -6.26 9.08
N PRO A 298 -1.26 -5.28 9.47
CA PRO A 298 -1.32 -4.82 10.86
C PRO A 298 -1.72 -5.92 11.84
N ALA A 299 -2.73 -6.74 11.50
CA ALA A 299 -3.15 -7.86 12.33
C ALA A 299 -2.04 -8.93 12.43
N LEU A 300 -1.37 -9.24 11.31
CA LEU A 300 -0.19 -10.12 11.29
C LEU A 300 0.90 -9.59 12.22
N ALA A 301 1.23 -8.31 12.15
CA ALA A 301 2.26 -7.71 13.00
C ALA A 301 1.94 -7.87 14.50
N ILE A 302 0.67 -7.70 14.90
CA ILE A 302 0.23 -7.94 16.29
C ILE A 302 0.44 -9.41 16.68
N VAL A 303 -0.05 -10.35 15.87
CA VAL A 303 0.03 -11.79 16.14
C VAL A 303 1.49 -12.24 16.23
N LEU A 304 2.35 -11.79 15.30
CA LEU A 304 3.76 -12.14 15.26
C LEU A 304 4.53 -11.55 16.45
N ALA A 305 4.26 -10.28 16.82
CA ALA A 305 4.89 -9.65 17.99
C ALA A 305 4.49 -10.34 19.29
N PHE A 306 3.20 -10.67 19.46
CA PHE A 306 2.72 -11.41 20.61
C PHE A 306 3.33 -12.81 20.67
N GLY A 307 3.32 -13.54 19.55
CA GLY A 307 3.96 -14.86 19.46
C GLY A 307 5.45 -14.80 19.78
N LEU A 308 6.18 -13.80 19.27
CA LEU A 308 7.60 -13.58 19.56
C LEU A 308 7.84 -13.33 21.05
N ASP A 309 6.98 -12.56 21.70
CA ASP A 309 7.08 -12.29 23.15
C ASP A 309 6.95 -13.58 23.97
N ARG A 310 6.16 -14.54 23.53
CA ARG A 310 5.93 -15.85 24.18
C ARG A 310 7.00 -16.92 23.87
N THR A 311 8.05 -16.60 23.07
CA THR A 311 9.07 -17.60 22.67
C THR A 311 10.13 -17.86 23.74
N GLY A 312 10.30 -16.97 24.72
CA GLY A 312 11.37 -17.09 25.73
C GLY A 312 12.76 -17.20 25.09
N VAL A 313 13.57 -18.15 25.55
CA VAL A 313 14.97 -18.36 25.10
C VAL A 313 15.07 -18.59 23.58
N LYS A 314 14.04 -19.13 22.92
CA LYS A 314 14.04 -19.37 21.47
C LYS A 314 13.92 -18.09 20.64
N ARG A 315 13.65 -16.94 21.25
CA ARG A 315 13.52 -15.63 20.56
C ARG A 315 14.76 -15.27 19.73
N LYS A 316 15.94 -15.63 20.21
CA LYS A 316 17.22 -15.36 19.52
C LYS A 316 17.27 -15.93 18.10
N TRP A 317 16.70 -17.13 17.89
CA TRP A 317 16.69 -17.77 16.57
C TRP A 317 15.74 -17.09 15.59
N TRP A 318 14.60 -16.62 16.07
CA TRP A 318 13.64 -15.90 15.25
C TRP A 318 14.18 -14.53 14.80
N LEU A 319 14.81 -13.79 15.72
CA LEU A 319 15.40 -12.50 15.41
C LEU A 319 16.63 -12.63 14.51
N MET A 320 17.47 -13.65 14.75
CA MET A 320 18.59 -13.96 13.86
C MET A 320 18.11 -14.30 12.44
N ALA A 321 17.11 -15.15 12.31
CA ALA A 321 16.55 -15.52 11.01
C ALA A 321 15.98 -14.29 10.27
N SER A 322 15.28 -13.40 10.98
CA SER A 322 14.79 -12.13 10.41
C SER A 322 15.94 -11.21 9.98
N GLY A 323 17.02 -11.12 10.76
CA GLY A 323 18.22 -10.38 10.39
C GLY A 323 18.92 -10.97 9.16
N LEU A 324 18.98 -12.31 9.05
CA LEU A 324 19.57 -12.99 7.89
C LEU A 324 18.79 -12.73 6.58
N MET A 325 17.47 -12.51 6.65
CA MET A 325 16.71 -12.15 5.46
C MET A 325 17.24 -10.88 4.78
N LEU A 326 17.80 -9.93 5.55
CA LEU A 326 18.35 -8.68 5.02
C LEU A 326 19.56 -8.91 4.07
N VAL A 327 20.21 -10.06 4.16
CA VAL A 327 21.30 -10.43 3.24
C VAL A 327 20.84 -10.47 1.78
N ALA A 328 19.55 -10.71 1.54
CA ALA A 328 18.97 -10.73 0.20
C ALA A 328 18.71 -9.33 -0.41
N LEU A 329 18.84 -8.24 0.37
CA LEU A 329 18.50 -6.88 -0.08
C LEU A 329 19.22 -6.42 -1.37
N PRO A 330 20.53 -6.66 -1.56
CA PRO A 330 21.19 -6.24 -2.79
C PRO A 330 20.66 -7.00 -4.03
N ALA A 331 20.35 -8.29 -3.89
CA ALA A 331 19.75 -9.07 -4.97
C ALA A 331 18.34 -8.58 -5.29
N ILE A 332 17.54 -8.25 -4.26
CA ILE A 332 16.21 -7.65 -4.42
C ILE A 332 16.34 -6.29 -5.14
N ALA A 333 17.29 -5.44 -4.71
CA ALA A 333 17.51 -4.13 -5.32
C ALA A 333 17.84 -4.24 -6.82
N ALA A 334 18.64 -5.21 -7.21
CA ALA A 334 19.03 -5.44 -8.60
C ALA A 334 17.89 -6.00 -9.45
N GLY A 335 17.06 -6.91 -8.89
CA GLY A 335 16.00 -7.59 -9.62
C GLY A 335 14.65 -6.86 -9.65
N LEU A 336 14.39 -5.96 -8.70
CA LEU A 336 13.06 -5.36 -8.53
C LEU A 336 12.59 -4.53 -9.73
N PRO A 337 13.39 -3.68 -10.39
CA PRO A 337 12.94 -2.93 -11.55
C PRO A 337 12.45 -3.83 -12.68
N GLU A 338 13.19 -4.89 -12.99
CA GLU A 338 12.81 -5.84 -14.04
C GLU A 338 11.59 -6.67 -13.63
N ALA A 339 11.50 -7.05 -12.35
CA ALA A 339 10.35 -7.77 -11.82
C ALA A 339 9.05 -6.96 -11.95
N LEU A 340 9.13 -5.64 -11.79
CA LEU A 340 7.98 -4.74 -11.95
C LEU A 340 7.62 -4.51 -13.42
N LEU A 341 8.61 -4.48 -14.30
CA LEU A 341 8.40 -4.23 -15.74
C LEU A 341 7.89 -5.47 -16.48
N ALA A 342 8.53 -6.62 -16.25
CA ALA A 342 8.33 -7.84 -17.05
C ALA A 342 7.84 -9.05 -16.25
N GLY A 343 7.63 -8.87 -14.93
CA GLY A 343 7.21 -9.92 -13.99
C GLY A 343 8.37 -10.69 -13.35
N LEU A 344 8.10 -11.26 -12.18
CA LEU A 344 9.10 -11.98 -11.36
C LEU A 344 9.85 -13.10 -12.11
N ARG A 345 9.21 -13.75 -13.09
CA ARG A 345 9.84 -14.84 -13.87
C ARG A 345 10.97 -14.37 -14.77
N ARG A 346 10.97 -13.09 -15.14
CA ARG A 346 11.99 -12.47 -16.01
C ARG A 346 13.03 -11.65 -15.22
N ALA A 347 12.85 -11.54 -13.89
CA ALA A 347 13.82 -10.85 -13.06
C ALA A 347 15.18 -11.59 -13.10
N PRO A 348 16.31 -10.85 -13.20
CA PRO A 348 17.64 -11.45 -13.24
C PRO A 348 17.92 -12.17 -11.91
N HIS A 349 18.40 -13.39 -12.00
CA HIS A 349 18.90 -14.15 -10.84
C HIS A 349 20.31 -13.67 -10.49
N VAL A 350 20.40 -12.62 -9.70
CA VAL A 350 21.68 -12.04 -9.29
C VAL A 350 22.02 -12.51 -7.89
N PHE A 351 23.14 -13.18 -7.73
CA PHE A 351 23.67 -13.53 -6.42
C PHE A 351 24.56 -12.39 -5.90
N LEU A 352 23.96 -11.46 -5.16
CA LEU A 352 24.64 -10.33 -4.51
C LEU A 352 24.34 -10.41 -3.01
N PRO A 353 25.16 -11.10 -2.21
CA PRO A 353 24.93 -11.21 -0.78
C PRO A 353 25.26 -9.89 -0.07
N GLY A 354 24.31 -9.42 0.76
CA GLY A 354 24.50 -8.27 1.64
C GLY A 354 25.29 -8.66 2.90
N ILE A 355 26.57 -9.00 2.75
CA ILE A 355 27.43 -9.48 3.84
C ILE A 355 27.36 -8.61 5.12
N PRO A 356 27.32 -7.25 5.06
CA PRO A 356 27.17 -6.43 6.26
C PRO A 356 25.93 -6.75 7.10
N PHE A 357 24.86 -7.24 6.49
CA PHE A 357 23.64 -7.61 7.22
C PHE A 357 23.77 -8.91 8.03
N VAL A 358 24.80 -9.73 7.78
CA VAL A 358 25.15 -10.88 8.63
C VAL A 358 25.51 -10.40 10.03
N ILE A 359 26.16 -9.23 10.13
CA ILE A 359 26.51 -8.60 11.42
C ILE A 359 25.23 -8.28 12.21
N VAL A 360 24.18 -7.77 11.52
CA VAL A 360 22.89 -7.49 12.14
C VAL A 360 22.27 -8.77 12.72
N ALA A 361 22.31 -9.86 11.98
CA ALA A 361 21.80 -11.16 12.43
C ALA A 361 22.58 -11.71 13.63
N GLY A 362 23.91 -11.64 13.57
CA GLY A 362 24.79 -12.04 14.66
C GLY A 362 24.58 -11.21 15.92
N ALA A 363 24.52 -9.88 15.78
CA ALA A 363 24.22 -8.97 16.89
C ALA A 363 22.86 -9.24 17.52
N ALA A 364 21.81 -9.44 16.70
CA ALA A 364 20.48 -9.77 17.18
C ALA A 364 20.46 -11.08 17.97
N TRP A 365 21.14 -12.11 17.46
CA TRP A 365 21.27 -13.38 18.15
C TRP A 365 22.01 -13.24 19.49
N TRP A 366 23.16 -12.59 19.49
CA TRP A 366 23.99 -12.40 20.67
C TRP A 366 23.28 -11.56 21.76
N LEU A 367 22.64 -10.46 21.38
CA LEU A 367 21.88 -9.62 22.31
C LEU A 367 20.69 -10.40 22.92
N ALA A 368 19.98 -11.17 22.10
CA ALA A 368 18.87 -12.00 22.59
C ALA A 368 19.36 -13.17 23.46
N TRP A 369 20.53 -13.70 23.20
CA TRP A 369 21.18 -14.72 24.04
C TRP A 369 21.56 -14.14 25.41
N ARG A 370 21.99 -12.87 25.45
CA ARG A 370 22.25 -12.10 26.67
C ARG A 370 20.97 -11.59 27.35
N GLU A 371 19.80 -12.12 26.98
CA GLU A 371 18.49 -11.72 27.47
C GLU A 371 18.08 -10.24 27.20
N ARG A 372 18.88 -9.51 26.40
CA ARG A 372 18.61 -8.13 25.97
C ARG A 372 17.66 -8.10 24.74
N SER A 373 16.50 -8.71 24.88
CA SER A 373 15.56 -8.95 23.78
C SER A 373 15.09 -7.67 23.08
N THR A 374 14.92 -6.58 23.80
CA THR A 374 14.52 -5.27 23.22
C THR A 374 15.63 -4.71 22.32
N LEU A 375 16.91 -4.83 22.76
CA LEU A 375 18.05 -4.41 21.95
C LEU A 375 18.25 -5.31 20.73
N ALA A 376 17.98 -6.61 20.86
CA ALA A 376 18.02 -7.54 19.74
C ALA A 376 16.98 -7.18 18.67
N LEU A 377 15.75 -6.86 19.09
CA LEU A 377 14.69 -6.38 18.19
C LEU A 377 15.10 -5.04 17.55
N ALA A 378 15.68 -4.11 18.33
CA ALA A 378 16.15 -2.83 17.83
C ALA A 378 17.29 -2.99 16.80
N ALA A 379 18.17 -3.99 16.95
CA ALA A 379 19.21 -4.29 15.98
C ALA A 379 18.62 -4.74 14.62
N VAL A 380 17.65 -5.66 14.63
CA VAL A 380 16.96 -6.11 13.39
C VAL A 380 16.17 -4.95 12.78
N PHE A 381 15.44 -4.18 13.59
CA PHE A 381 14.69 -3.01 13.14
C PHE A 381 15.63 -1.97 12.50
N GLY A 382 16.75 -1.62 13.16
CA GLY A 382 17.73 -0.70 12.61
C GLY A 382 18.35 -1.19 11.30
N GLY A 383 18.68 -2.50 11.25
CA GLY A 383 19.13 -3.15 10.02
C GLY A 383 18.10 -3.07 8.89
N ALA A 384 16.81 -3.30 9.22
CA ALA A 384 15.72 -3.18 8.25
C ALA A 384 15.55 -1.73 7.75
N VAL A 385 15.63 -0.74 8.65
CA VAL A 385 15.59 0.70 8.27
C VAL A 385 16.73 1.04 7.33
N ILE A 386 17.99 0.68 7.68
CA ILE A 386 19.16 0.89 6.81
C ILE A 386 18.99 0.17 5.47
N GLY A 387 18.52 -1.07 5.51
CA GLY A 387 18.26 -1.87 4.31
C GLY A 387 17.21 -1.25 3.39
N LEU A 388 16.15 -0.68 3.95
CA LEU A 388 15.11 0.02 3.19
C LEU A 388 15.60 1.34 2.60
N PHE A 389 16.45 2.09 3.31
CA PHE A 389 17.15 3.25 2.73
C PHE A 389 18.03 2.83 1.55
N TYR A 390 18.82 1.77 1.73
CA TYR A 390 19.65 1.20 0.65
C TYR A 390 18.78 0.79 -0.55
N LEU A 391 17.68 0.08 -0.31
CA LEU A 391 16.75 -0.35 -1.35
C LEU A 391 16.21 0.87 -2.12
N LYS A 392 15.68 1.86 -1.44
CA LYS A 392 15.18 3.10 -2.07
C LYS A 392 16.26 3.83 -2.86
N ALA A 393 17.47 3.95 -2.31
CA ALA A 393 18.59 4.64 -2.96
C ALA A 393 19.03 3.94 -4.27
N LYS A 394 18.95 2.60 -4.32
CA LYS A 394 19.38 1.83 -5.49
C LYS A 394 18.27 1.59 -6.51
N THR A 395 17.05 1.30 -6.04
CA THR A 395 15.96 0.92 -6.95
C THR A 395 15.22 2.12 -7.54
N TYR A 396 15.04 3.22 -6.80
CA TYR A 396 14.22 4.34 -7.27
C TYR A 396 14.78 5.04 -8.53
N PRO A 397 16.08 5.30 -8.65
CA PRO A 397 16.63 5.77 -9.92
C PRO A 397 16.39 4.80 -11.08
N ALA A 398 16.61 3.50 -10.87
CA ALA A 398 16.38 2.48 -11.89
C ALA A 398 14.89 2.34 -12.26
N LEU A 399 13.97 2.54 -11.32
CA LEU A 399 12.53 2.60 -11.62
C LEU A 399 12.18 3.81 -12.47
N ASN A 400 12.80 4.96 -12.22
CA ASN A 400 12.61 6.16 -13.06
C ASN A 400 13.04 5.95 -14.51
N GLU A 401 14.15 5.25 -14.71
CA GLU A 401 14.70 5.02 -16.05
C GLU A 401 13.98 3.90 -16.82
N ARG A 402 13.52 2.85 -16.12
CA ARG A 402 13.04 1.62 -16.78
C ARG A 402 11.54 1.45 -16.75
N VAL A 403 10.86 1.94 -15.71
CA VAL A 403 9.43 1.67 -15.48
C VAL A 403 8.57 2.90 -15.69
N SER A 404 9.06 4.10 -15.31
CA SER A 404 8.35 5.35 -15.53
C SER A 404 8.66 5.94 -16.91
N VAL A 405 7.66 6.62 -17.47
CA VAL A 405 7.82 7.37 -18.74
C VAL A 405 8.30 8.80 -18.55
N ARG A 406 8.52 9.25 -17.29
CA ARG A 406 8.89 10.64 -16.97
C ARG A 406 10.14 11.10 -17.68
N GLN A 407 11.21 10.28 -17.63
CA GLN A 407 12.48 10.63 -18.26
C GLN A 407 12.32 10.71 -19.78
N PHE A 408 11.70 9.70 -20.38
CA PHE A 408 11.42 9.70 -21.81
C PHE A 408 10.67 10.97 -22.26
N TRP A 409 9.61 11.35 -21.52
CA TRP A 409 8.85 12.55 -21.86
C TRP A 409 9.69 13.82 -21.77
N ARG A 410 10.47 14.00 -20.70
CA ARG A 410 11.34 15.17 -20.52
C ARG A 410 12.39 15.32 -21.61
N ASP A 411 12.96 14.22 -22.05
CA ASP A 411 14.00 14.21 -23.09
C ASP A 411 13.43 14.57 -24.50
N HIS A 412 12.10 14.46 -24.67
CA HIS A 412 11.42 14.65 -25.96
C HIS A 412 10.29 15.69 -25.90
N GLU A 413 10.24 16.52 -24.85
CA GLU A 413 9.19 17.53 -24.68
C GLU A 413 9.19 18.58 -25.80
N SER A 414 10.33 18.87 -26.43
CA SER A 414 10.45 19.75 -27.58
C SER A 414 9.63 19.28 -28.79
N ASP A 415 9.45 17.97 -28.95
CA ASP A 415 8.74 17.37 -30.09
C ASP A 415 7.23 17.21 -29.81
N ALA A 416 6.79 17.65 -28.64
CA ALA A 416 5.44 17.40 -28.11
C ALA A 416 4.29 17.89 -29.01
N ALA A 417 4.49 18.96 -29.80
CA ALA A 417 3.43 19.58 -30.59
C ALA A 417 2.83 18.60 -31.65
N ASN A 418 3.67 17.76 -32.28
CA ASN A 418 3.29 16.85 -33.35
C ASN A 418 3.33 15.37 -32.94
N THR A 419 3.40 15.08 -31.63
CA THR A 419 3.57 13.73 -31.13
C THR A 419 2.23 13.02 -30.97
N CYS A 420 2.15 11.77 -31.48
CA CYS A 420 1.05 10.84 -31.29
C CYS A 420 1.51 9.56 -30.60
N VAL A 421 0.59 8.76 -30.07
CA VAL A 421 0.89 7.51 -29.36
C VAL A 421 0.35 6.33 -30.17
N ALA A 422 1.25 5.40 -30.56
CA ALA A 422 0.91 4.19 -31.29
C ALA A 422 0.09 3.21 -30.44
N ASP A 423 -0.69 2.36 -31.10
CA ASP A 423 -1.48 1.31 -30.42
C ASP A 423 -0.62 0.26 -29.74
N SER A 424 0.64 0.10 -30.16
CA SER A 424 1.61 -0.80 -29.53
C SER A 424 2.01 -0.39 -28.12
N VAL A 425 1.84 0.89 -27.73
CA VAL A 425 2.23 1.39 -26.42
C VAL A 425 1.28 0.85 -25.35
N ARG A 426 1.84 0.18 -24.35
CA ARG A 426 1.08 -0.41 -23.24
C ARG A 426 0.30 0.65 -22.47
N ARG A 427 -0.86 0.24 -21.90
CA ARG A 427 -1.82 1.11 -21.24
C ARG A 427 -1.20 1.91 -20.08
N GLU A 428 -0.35 1.30 -19.27
CA GLU A 428 0.31 1.96 -18.16
C GLU A 428 1.19 3.13 -18.60
N TRP A 429 1.86 3.02 -19.73
CA TRP A 429 2.69 4.08 -20.25
C TRP A 429 1.88 5.19 -20.92
N ARG A 430 0.74 4.86 -21.54
CA ARG A 430 -0.19 5.89 -22.06
C ARG A 430 -0.68 6.82 -20.95
N TYR A 431 -1.09 6.29 -19.81
CA TYR A 431 -1.50 7.14 -18.67
C TYR A 431 -0.34 8.00 -18.16
N GLY A 432 0.87 7.46 -18.09
CA GLY A 432 2.05 8.21 -17.71
C GLY A 432 2.38 9.33 -18.68
N LEU A 433 2.35 9.03 -19.99
CA LEU A 433 2.58 10.03 -21.06
C LEU A 433 1.55 11.15 -20.98
N ASN A 434 0.25 10.85 -20.88
CA ASN A 434 -0.81 11.87 -20.72
C ASN A 434 -0.60 12.71 -19.46
N TYR A 435 -0.16 12.08 -18.37
CA TYR A 435 0.13 12.81 -17.13
C TYR A 435 1.24 13.83 -17.31
N TYR A 436 2.41 13.41 -17.82
CA TYR A 436 3.56 14.31 -17.99
C TYR A 436 3.38 15.32 -19.11
N ALA A 437 2.66 14.95 -20.19
CA ALA A 437 2.25 15.88 -21.24
C ALA A 437 1.22 16.93 -20.80
N ALA A 438 0.61 16.74 -19.64
CA ALA A 438 -0.52 17.52 -19.14
C ALA A 438 -1.71 17.62 -20.12
N ARG A 439 -1.82 16.68 -21.05
CA ARG A 439 -2.88 16.58 -22.07
C ARG A 439 -3.03 15.12 -22.54
N VAL A 440 -4.15 14.84 -23.18
CA VAL A 440 -4.32 13.57 -23.90
C VAL A 440 -3.53 13.60 -25.18
N LEU A 441 -2.57 12.71 -25.34
CA LEU A 441 -1.85 12.54 -26.58
C LEU A 441 -2.73 11.80 -27.60
N PRO A 442 -2.86 12.29 -28.85
CA PRO A 442 -3.74 11.67 -29.82
C PRO A 442 -3.19 10.29 -30.28
N PRO A 443 -4.07 9.37 -30.72
CA PRO A 443 -3.63 8.19 -31.47
C PRO A 443 -3.02 8.61 -32.80
N CYS A 444 -2.06 7.83 -33.30
CA CYS A 444 -1.43 8.12 -34.57
C CYS A 444 -2.40 7.85 -35.73
N SER A 445 -2.60 8.84 -36.61
CA SER A 445 -3.62 8.81 -37.67
C SER A 445 -3.14 9.14 -39.07
N GLY A 446 -1.85 9.49 -39.29
CA GLY A 446 -1.37 9.85 -40.63
C GLY A 446 0.14 10.10 -40.70
N PRO A 447 0.68 10.26 -41.94
CA PRO A 447 2.09 10.53 -42.15
C PRO A 447 2.48 11.94 -41.67
N GLY A 448 3.75 12.12 -41.27
CA GLY A 448 4.30 13.38 -40.81
C GLY A 448 4.13 13.67 -39.32
N GLN A 449 3.59 12.72 -38.53
CA GLN A 449 3.57 12.77 -37.08
C GLN A 449 4.80 12.08 -36.49
N VAL A 450 5.27 12.59 -35.33
CA VAL A 450 6.28 11.92 -34.52
C VAL A 450 5.55 10.87 -33.69
N GLU A 451 5.79 9.60 -33.95
CA GLU A 451 5.08 8.49 -33.33
C GLU A 451 5.86 7.98 -32.10
N ILE A 452 5.22 7.95 -30.94
CA ILE A 452 5.73 7.21 -29.79
C ILE A 452 5.32 5.77 -29.92
N THR A 453 6.31 4.87 -30.03
CA THR A 453 6.12 3.42 -30.15
C THR A 453 6.75 2.68 -28.99
N GLU A 454 6.30 1.46 -28.74
CA GLU A 454 6.95 0.55 -27.80
C GLU A 454 7.66 -0.55 -28.59
N GLN A 455 9.00 -0.61 -28.45
CA GLN A 455 9.82 -1.66 -29.05
C GLN A 455 10.70 -2.30 -27.96
N SER A 456 10.71 -3.62 -27.91
CA SER A 456 11.52 -4.39 -26.94
C SER A 456 11.40 -3.93 -25.48
N GLY A 457 10.22 -3.42 -25.07
CA GLY A 457 9.97 -2.95 -23.71
C GLY A 457 10.58 -1.57 -23.40
N LYS A 458 10.83 -0.74 -24.43
CA LYS A 458 11.24 0.66 -24.33
C LYS A 458 10.37 1.53 -25.22
N LEU A 459 10.24 2.80 -24.84
CA LEU A 459 9.62 3.80 -25.69
C LEU A 459 10.67 4.38 -26.65
N GLU A 460 10.26 4.56 -27.90
CA GLU A 460 11.07 5.16 -28.96
C GLU A 460 10.23 6.15 -29.77
N LEU A 461 10.88 7.20 -30.29
CA LEU A 461 10.28 8.10 -31.27
C LEU A 461 10.63 7.63 -32.69
N VAL A 462 9.61 7.55 -33.51
CA VAL A 462 9.74 7.20 -34.93
C VAL A 462 9.09 8.31 -35.76
N THR A 463 9.85 8.93 -36.66
CA THR A 463 9.31 9.89 -37.63
C THR A 463 8.90 9.09 -38.87
N LYS A 464 7.59 9.11 -39.19
CA LYS A 464 7.07 8.47 -40.43
C LYS A 464 6.86 9.48 -41.53
#